data_39d6a648622ba272d037bc163a416ad0
#
_entry.id   39d6a648622ba272d037bc163a416ad0
#
_cell.length_a   1.000
_cell.length_b   1.000
_cell.length_c   1.000
_cell.angle_alpha   90.00
_cell.angle_beta   90.00
_cell.angle_gamma   90.00
#
_symmetry.space_group_name_H-M   'P 1'
#
loop_
_entity.id
_entity.type
_entity.pdbx_description
1 polymer ?
#
loop_
_entity_poly.entity_id
_entity_poly.type
_entity_poly.pdbx_seq_one_letter_code
_entity_poly.pdbx_strand_id
1 'polypeptide(L)'
;MKLLFREIVNKAISKNASDIHFIPSVDEVHIKFRINDSLELYETFNLDVYQKLLVFMKFRSGLDVSSQQIAQSGRYTYQAKSTYYLRISTLPLSLGLESCVIRIIPQYFKAKKEYKAFEDFKHLVNKKQGLILFTGPTGSGKSTLMYQMVLHAYKELNLNVITIENPVEQLLKGITQVSINKKAGIDYVSSFKAILRCDPDIILIGEIRDAEVAKCVIQASLSGHLVLSTMHSANCKGALLRLIEMGISKQELTQSINIISNQRLITTTQNERRLICETIDRHQIEYFFYHKQTLPHNFNNLEHQLNLLSKEGTICEDTANKYF
;
A
#
# COMPACT_ATOMS: atom_id res chain seq x y z
N MET A 1 27.73 -6.25 16.93
CA MET A 1 26.35 -6.28 16.43
C MET A 1 25.82 -4.94 15.93
N LYS A 2 25.91 -3.84 16.68
CA LYS A 2 25.39 -2.52 16.24
C LYS A 2 26.03 -2.04 14.91
N LEU A 3 27.34 -2.18 14.73
CA LEU A 3 28.02 -1.77 13.50
C LEU A 3 27.61 -2.65 12.32
N LEU A 4 27.59 -3.97 12.49
CA LEU A 4 27.15 -4.92 11.49
C LEU A 4 25.70 -4.68 11.05
N PHE A 5 24.80 -4.46 12.00
CA PHE A 5 23.40 -4.10 11.70
C PHE A 5 23.31 -2.83 10.85
N ARG A 6 24.08 -1.79 11.21
CA ARG A 6 24.11 -0.52 10.46
C ARG A 6 24.66 -0.70 9.05
N GLU A 7 25.68 -1.51 8.88
CA GLU A 7 26.26 -1.83 7.58
C GLU A 7 25.24 -2.50 6.66
N ILE A 8 24.58 -3.57 7.14
CA ILE A 8 23.55 -4.29 6.38
C ILE A 8 22.39 -3.36 5.98
N VAL A 9 21.86 -2.59 6.95
CA VAL A 9 20.74 -1.69 6.69
C VAL A 9 21.13 -0.56 5.73
N ASN A 10 22.27 0.06 5.90
CA ASN A 10 22.75 1.12 5.01
C ASN A 10 22.98 0.60 3.59
N LYS A 11 23.52 -0.61 3.45
CA LYS A 11 23.71 -1.25 2.14
C LYS A 11 22.38 -1.54 1.47
N ALA A 12 21.41 -2.06 2.20
CA ALA A 12 20.06 -2.29 1.71
C ALA A 12 19.39 -0.98 1.26
N ILE A 13 19.49 0.10 2.06
CA ILE A 13 18.99 1.44 1.70
C ILE A 13 19.66 1.94 0.41
N SER A 14 20.99 1.81 0.29
CA SER A 14 21.74 2.28 -0.89
C SER A 14 21.35 1.55 -2.18
N LYS A 15 20.94 0.28 -2.07
CA LYS A 15 20.42 -0.54 -3.19
C LYS A 15 18.92 -0.36 -3.42
N ASN A 16 18.25 0.52 -2.68
CA ASN A 16 16.78 0.70 -2.71
C ASN A 16 16.00 -0.59 -2.40
N ALA A 17 16.55 -1.48 -1.58
CA ALA A 17 15.84 -2.66 -1.14
C ALA A 17 14.61 -2.29 -0.31
N SER A 18 13.51 -3.00 -0.50
CA SER A 18 12.29 -2.86 0.31
C SER A 18 12.37 -3.67 1.60
N ASP A 19 12.98 -4.86 1.52
CA ASP A 19 13.08 -5.79 2.65
C ASP A 19 14.46 -6.45 2.70
N ILE A 20 14.90 -6.79 3.92
CA ILE A 20 16.06 -7.61 4.21
C ILE A 20 15.56 -8.92 4.80
N HIS A 21 15.88 -10.04 4.17
CA HIS A 21 15.51 -11.37 4.62
C HIS A 21 16.71 -12.08 5.21
N PHE A 22 16.61 -12.57 6.44
CA PHE A 22 17.55 -13.44 7.10
C PHE A 22 16.94 -14.85 7.10
N ILE A 23 17.53 -15.74 6.32
CA ILE A 23 17.03 -17.09 6.09
C ILE A 23 18.05 -18.09 6.65
N PRO A 24 17.87 -18.55 7.90
CA PRO A 24 18.77 -19.51 8.50
C PRO A 24 18.59 -20.92 7.92
N SER A 25 19.70 -21.62 7.79
CA SER A 25 19.81 -23.06 7.56
C SER A 25 20.51 -23.72 8.75
N VAL A 26 20.92 -24.98 8.61
CA VAL A 26 21.56 -25.72 9.72
C VAL A 26 22.88 -25.07 10.17
N ASP A 27 23.71 -24.63 9.24
CA ASP A 27 25.08 -24.16 9.52
C ASP A 27 25.28 -22.68 9.23
N GLU A 28 24.42 -22.07 8.41
CA GLU A 28 24.60 -20.71 7.90
C GLU A 28 23.28 -19.95 7.75
N VAL A 29 23.40 -18.64 7.58
CA VAL A 29 22.25 -17.75 7.35
C VAL A 29 22.48 -16.93 6.09
N HIS A 30 21.58 -17.08 5.12
CA HIS A 30 21.58 -16.25 3.94
C HIS A 30 20.88 -14.91 4.18
N ILE A 31 21.59 -13.82 3.92
CA ILE A 31 21.01 -12.48 3.94
C ILE A 31 20.68 -12.10 2.51
N LYS A 32 19.39 -11.89 2.24
CA LYS A 32 18.90 -11.51 0.91
C LYS A 32 18.19 -10.18 0.97
N PHE A 33 18.41 -9.35 -0.05
CA PHE A 33 17.69 -8.10 -0.25
C PHE A 33 16.57 -8.28 -1.28
N ARG A 34 15.36 -7.79 -0.96
CA ARG A 34 14.31 -7.66 -1.95
C ARG A 34 14.48 -6.36 -2.69
N ILE A 35 14.85 -6.46 -3.95
CA ILE A 35 15.02 -5.32 -4.86
C ILE A 35 14.02 -5.53 -6.00
N ASN A 36 13.07 -4.62 -6.14
CA ASN A 36 11.91 -4.81 -7.01
C ASN A 36 11.18 -6.12 -6.67
N ASP A 37 11.09 -7.05 -7.62
CA ASP A 37 10.37 -8.34 -7.46
C ASP A 37 11.31 -9.52 -7.18
N SER A 38 12.64 -9.29 -7.12
CA SER A 38 13.65 -10.33 -6.92
C SER A 38 14.22 -10.33 -5.51
N LEU A 39 14.67 -11.50 -5.04
CA LEU A 39 15.48 -11.68 -3.85
C LEU A 39 16.93 -11.93 -4.27
N GLU A 40 17.80 -10.95 -4.02
CA GLU A 40 19.23 -11.02 -4.32
C GLU A 40 20.01 -11.41 -3.08
N LEU A 41 20.91 -12.39 -3.21
CA LEU A 41 21.84 -12.73 -2.13
C LEU A 41 22.79 -11.55 -1.89
N TYR A 42 22.85 -11.10 -0.65
CA TYR A 42 23.81 -10.08 -0.23
C TYR A 42 25.05 -10.71 0.38
N GLU A 43 24.87 -11.57 1.38
CA GLU A 43 25.97 -12.17 2.14
C GLU A 43 25.49 -13.42 2.89
N THR A 44 26.43 -14.24 3.33
CA THR A 44 26.14 -15.42 4.16
C THR A 44 26.93 -15.32 5.46
N PHE A 45 26.26 -15.50 6.59
CA PHE A 45 26.88 -15.51 7.92
C PHE A 45 26.77 -16.89 8.58
N ASN A 46 27.68 -17.15 9.53
CA ASN A 46 27.50 -18.30 10.40
C ASN A 46 26.34 -18.06 11.39
N LEU A 47 25.78 -19.13 11.90
CA LEU A 47 24.62 -19.10 12.76
C LEU A 47 24.85 -18.31 14.06
N ASP A 48 26.04 -18.41 14.67
CA ASP A 48 26.38 -17.70 15.92
C ASP A 48 26.36 -16.17 15.76
N VAL A 49 26.87 -15.67 14.64
CA VAL A 49 26.83 -14.23 14.35
C VAL A 49 25.40 -13.78 14.17
N TYR A 50 24.59 -14.57 13.47
CA TYR A 50 23.18 -14.27 13.26
C TYR A 50 22.38 -14.26 14.55
N GLN A 51 22.55 -15.25 15.43
CA GLN A 51 21.83 -15.30 16.71
C GLN A 51 22.10 -14.05 17.55
N LYS A 52 23.35 -13.60 17.64
CA LYS A 52 23.72 -12.36 18.32
C LYS A 52 23.11 -11.13 17.66
N LEU A 53 23.03 -11.13 16.32
CA LEU A 53 22.41 -10.06 15.56
C LEU A 53 20.87 -10.05 15.77
N LEU A 54 20.24 -11.22 15.80
CA LEU A 54 18.81 -11.39 16.04
C LEU A 54 18.39 -10.88 17.44
N VAL A 55 19.16 -11.23 18.46
CA VAL A 55 18.99 -10.70 19.84
C VAL A 55 19.07 -9.16 19.83
N PHE A 56 20.05 -8.59 19.15
CA PHE A 56 20.17 -7.14 19.01
C PHE A 56 18.94 -6.54 18.31
N MET A 57 18.49 -7.14 17.22
CA MET A 57 17.31 -6.68 16.46
C MET A 57 16.02 -6.75 17.30
N LYS A 58 15.78 -7.87 17.99
CA LYS A 58 14.65 -8.03 18.91
C LYS A 58 14.65 -6.94 19.98
N PHE A 59 15.77 -6.77 20.67
CA PHE A 59 15.91 -5.76 21.72
C PHE A 59 15.62 -4.34 21.21
N ARG A 60 16.14 -3.98 20.03
CA ARG A 60 15.97 -2.64 19.46
C ARG A 60 14.56 -2.36 18.97
N SER A 61 13.79 -3.38 18.63
CA SER A 61 12.40 -3.28 18.16
C SER A 61 11.34 -3.54 19.22
N GLY A 62 11.77 -3.74 20.49
CA GLY A 62 10.85 -3.98 21.61
C GLY A 62 10.21 -5.37 21.59
N LEU A 63 10.87 -6.35 20.94
CA LEU A 63 10.43 -7.73 20.91
C LEU A 63 10.99 -8.51 22.12
N ASP A 64 10.28 -9.57 22.50
CA ASP A 64 10.75 -10.48 23.54
C ASP A 64 11.95 -11.30 23.03
N VAL A 65 13.11 -11.05 23.64
CA VAL A 65 14.36 -11.72 23.29
C VAL A 65 14.37 -13.17 23.73
N SER A 66 13.68 -13.50 24.83
CA SER A 66 13.65 -14.85 25.42
C SER A 66 12.74 -15.80 24.64
N SER A 67 11.72 -15.30 23.99
CA SER A 67 10.74 -16.10 23.25
C SER A 67 11.23 -16.37 21.82
N GLN A 68 11.42 -17.66 21.50
CA GLN A 68 11.81 -18.14 20.17
C GLN A 68 10.68 -18.94 19.48
N GLN A 69 9.58 -19.20 20.19
CA GLN A 69 8.52 -20.11 19.75
C GLN A 69 7.30 -19.39 19.16
N ILE A 70 7.27 -18.06 19.20
CA ILE A 70 6.14 -17.27 18.70
C ILE A 70 6.61 -16.27 17.66
N ALA A 71 5.80 -16.06 16.64
CA ALA A 71 6.02 -14.99 15.67
C ALA A 71 5.84 -13.63 16.33
N GLN A 72 6.79 -12.73 16.12
CA GLN A 72 6.77 -11.40 16.72
C GLN A 72 6.95 -10.34 15.63
N SER A 73 6.42 -9.14 15.86
CA SER A 73 6.66 -7.99 14.99
C SER A 73 6.79 -6.72 15.82
N GLY A 74 7.85 -5.96 15.57
CA GLY A 74 8.15 -4.71 16.26
C GLY A 74 8.67 -3.64 15.30
N ARG A 75 8.85 -2.42 15.83
CA ARG A 75 9.30 -1.27 15.05
C ARG A 75 10.52 -0.62 15.67
N TYR A 76 11.49 -0.32 14.83
CA TYR A 76 12.70 0.40 15.22
C TYR A 76 12.89 1.63 14.35
N THR A 77 13.04 2.82 14.97
CA THR A 77 13.35 4.05 14.23
C THR A 77 14.86 4.10 13.97
N TYR A 78 15.22 4.12 12.70
CA TYR A 78 16.61 4.09 12.25
C TYR A 78 17.00 5.43 11.60
N GLN A 79 18.10 6.02 12.07
CA GLN A 79 18.66 7.27 11.55
C GLN A 79 19.82 6.96 10.61
N ALA A 80 19.62 7.22 9.31
CA ALA A 80 20.66 7.26 8.27
C ALA A 80 20.82 8.71 7.78
N LYS A 81 20.98 8.92 6.46
CA LYS A 81 20.87 10.28 5.85
C LYS A 81 19.45 10.84 6.00
N SER A 82 18.48 9.96 6.05
CA SER A 82 17.06 10.24 6.37
C SER A 82 16.62 9.28 7.47
N THR A 83 15.47 9.56 8.09
CA THR A 83 14.89 8.67 9.08
C THR A 83 14.07 7.58 8.39
N TYR A 84 14.21 6.34 8.84
CA TYR A 84 13.48 5.17 8.40
C TYR A 84 12.79 4.48 9.57
N TYR A 85 11.67 3.86 9.31
CA TYR A 85 11.04 2.89 10.19
C TYR A 85 11.40 1.50 9.70
N LEU A 86 12.05 0.72 10.56
CA LEU A 86 12.36 -0.68 10.31
C LEU A 86 11.31 -1.52 11.03
N ARG A 87 10.45 -2.19 10.26
CA ARG A 87 9.53 -3.18 10.81
C ARG A 87 10.23 -4.53 10.82
N ILE A 88 10.56 -5.00 12.00
CA ILE A 88 11.29 -6.25 12.24
C ILE A 88 10.27 -7.31 12.60
N SER A 89 10.21 -8.39 11.84
CA SER A 89 9.31 -9.52 12.05
C SER A 89 10.11 -10.80 12.13
N THR A 90 9.86 -11.60 13.17
CA THR A 90 10.50 -12.90 13.36
C THR A 90 9.47 -14.02 13.22
N LEU A 91 9.91 -15.15 12.69
CA LEU A 91 9.09 -16.34 12.51
C LEU A 91 9.86 -17.55 13.03
N PRO A 92 9.29 -18.30 13.99
CA PRO A 92 9.86 -19.57 14.44
C PRO A 92 9.98 -20.57 13.30
N LEU A 93 11.09 -21.28 13.26
CA LEU A 93 11.35 -22.36 12.33
C LEU A 93 11.51 -23.68 13.07
N SER A 94 11.55 -24.78 12.33
CA SER A 94 11.94 -26.08 12.84
C SER A 94 13.34 -26.02 13.46
N LEU A 95 13.66 -26.92 14.39
CA LEU A 95 14.98 -27.01 15.06
C LEU A 95 15.35 -25.82 15.96
N GLY A 96 14.36 -25.06 16.44
CA GLY A 96 14.60 -23.94 17.37
C GLY A 96 15.28 -22.71 16.74
N LEU A 97 15.26 -22.61 15.43
CA LEU A 97 15.75 -21.44 14.70
C LEU A 97 14.62 -20.41 14.51
N GLU A 98 15.01 -19.16 14.27
CA GLU A 98 14.07 -18.11 13.85
C GLU A 98 14.58 -17.43 12.58
N SER A 99 13.70 -17.26 11.60
CA SER A 99 13.95 -16.33 10.50
C SER A 99 13.59 -14.91 10.91
N CYS A 100 14.14 -13.93 10.21
CA CYS A 100 13.82 -12.52 10.43
C CYS A 100 13.67 -11.80 9.10
N VAL A 101 12.70 -10.91 9.02
CA VAL A 101 12.53 -9.98 7.90
C VAL A 101 12.47 -8.56 8.42
N ILE A 102 13.27 -7.68 7.82
CA ILE A 102 13.24 -6.25 8.10
C ILE A 102 12.66 -5.53 6.89
N ARG A 103 11.48 -4.95 7.04
CA ARG A 103 10.93 -4.02 6.04
C ARG A 103 11.46 -2.61 6.29
N ILE A 104 11.99 -1.97 5.24
CA ILE A 104 12.58 -0.64 5.28
C ILE A 104 11.55 0.37 4.77
N ILE A 105 11.04 1.21 5.66
CA ILE A 105 10.00 2.19 5.35
C ILE A 105 10.57 3.60 5.60
N PRO A 106 10.75 4.44 4.57
CA PRO A 106 11.11 5.85 4.78
C PRO A 106 10.08 6.53 5.69
N GLN A 107 10.52 7.34 6.65
CA GLN A 107 9.63 8.03 7.58
C GLN A 107 8.68 8.98 6.85
N TYR A 108 9.23 9.76 5.91
CA TYR A 108 8.44 10.66 5.09
C TYR A 108 8.26 10.09 3.69
N PHE A 109 7.05 10.22 3.20
CA PHE A 109 6.75 9.89 1.81
C PHE A 109 7.53 10.83 0.87
N LYS A 110 8.24 10.22 -0.07
CA LYS A 110 8.86 10.90 -1.20
C LYS A 110 8.52 10.10 -2.45
N ALA A 111 7.80 10.70 -3.36
CA ALA A 111 7.60 10.11 -4.67
C ALA A 111 8.98 9.99 -5.34
N LYS A 112 9.41 8.76 -5.64
CA LYS A 112 10.68 8.52 -6.36
C LYS A 112 10.56 8.94 -7.82
N LYS A 113 9.37 8.81 -8.40
CA LYS A 113 8.98 9.21 -9.74
C LYS A 113 7.49 9.51 -9.73
N GLU A 114 7.06 10.54 -10.40
CA GLU A 114 5.63 10.72 -10.66
C GLU A 114 5.18 9.68 -11.67
N TYR A 115 4.16 8.92 -11.32
CA TYR A 115 3.57 8.01 -12.27
C TYR A 115 2.83 8.81 -13.35
N LYS A 116 2.92 8.39 -14.63
CA LYS A 116 2.09 8.97 -15.68
C LYS A 116 0.61 8.96 -15.29
N ALA A 117 0.16 7.91 -14.62
CA ALA A 117 -1.18 7.82 -14.05
C ALA A 117 -1.53 8.95 -13.08
N PHE A 118 -0.56 9.57 -12.37
CA PHE A 118 -0.84 10.72 -11.52
C PHE A 118 -1.38 11.90 -12.35
N GLU A 119 -0.83 12.18 -13.52
CA GLU A 119 -1.33 13.21 -14.41
C GLU A 119 -2.78 12.95 -14.85
N ASP A 120 -3.11 11.67 -15.09
CA ASP A 120 -4.45 11.26 -15.49
C ASP A 120 -5.48 11.41 -14.35
N PHE A 121 -5.05 11.28 -13.09
CA PHE A 121 -5.93 11.32 -11.91
C PHE A 121 -5.92 12.64 -11.14
N LYS A 122 -4.87 13.46 -11.24
CA LYS A 122 -4.71 14.66 -10.40
C LYS A 122 -5.90 15.63 -10.48
N HIS A 123 -6.56 15.73 -11.64
CA HIS A 123 -7.72 16.60 -11.81
C HIS A 123 -8.93 16.20 -10.94
N LEU A 124 -8.99 14.95 -10.48
CA LEU A 124 -10.09 14.44 -9.67
C LEU A 124 -10.12 15.05 -8.26
N VAL A 125 -8.99 15.54 -7.74
CA VAL A 125 -8.96 16.19 -6.42
C VAL A 125 -9.58 17.59 -6.43
N ASN A 126 -9.95 18.12 -7.60
CA ASN A 126 -10.74 19.35 -7.71
C ASN A 126 -12.25 19.13 -7.48
N LYS A 127 -12.70 17.87 -7.43
CA LYS A 127 -14.09 17.55 -7.13
C LYS A 127 -14.39 17.86 -5.67
N LYS A 128 -15.56 18.45 -5.40
CA LYS A 128 -15.97 18.82 -4.03
C LYS A 128 -16.41 17.61 -3.21
N GLN A 129 -16.88 16.54 -3.86
CA GLN A 129 -17.41 15.35 -3.17
C GLN A 129 -17.29 14.09 -4.02
N GLY A 130 -17.51 12.95 -3.37
CA GLY A 130 -17.54 11.63 -4.00
C GLY A 130 -16.34 10.78 -3.61
N LEU A 131 -16.33 9.54 -4.08
CA LEU A 131 -15.32 8.54 -3.77
C LEU A 131 -14.40 8.31 -4.98
N ILE A 132 -13.10 8.39 -4.73
CA ILE A 132 -12.04 7.88 -5.62
C ILE A 132 -11.51 6.61 -4.97
N LEU A 133 -11.77 5.45 -5.58
CA LEU A 133 -11.41 4.15 -5.02
C LEU A 133 -10.28 3.49 -5.81
N PHE A 134 -9.15 3.23 -5.15
CA PHE A 134 -8.02 2.51 -5.71
C PHE A 134 -8.04 1.05 -5.28
N THR A 135 -7.99 0.14 -6.24
CA THR A 135 -8.04 -1.30 -5.96
C THR A 135 -6.84 -2.03 -6.58
N GLY A 136 -6.63 -3.27 -6.19
CA GLY A 136 -5.53 -4.11 -6.65
C GLY A 136 -4.78 -4.81 -5.52
N PRO A 137 -3.81 -5.68 -5.84
CA PRO A 137 -3.03 -6.41 -4.86
C PRO A 137 -2.09 -5.51 -4.05
N THR A 138 -1.48 -6.07 -3.02
CA THR A 138 -0.39 -5.42 -2.29
C THR A 138 0.77 -5.12 -3.23
N GLY A 139 1.38 -3.94 -3.11
CA GLY A 139 2.48 -3.52 -3.99
C GLY A 139 2.06 -2.97 -5.35
N SER A 140 0.76 -2.87 -5.67
CA SER A 140 0.28 -2.34 -6.97
C SER A 140 0.35 -0.80 -7.09
N GLY A 141 0.88 -0.10 -6.10
CA GLY A 141 1.08 1.35 -6.16
C GLY A 141 -0.10 2.20 -5.66
N LYS A 142 -1.16 1.60 -5.10
CA LYS A 142 -2.36 2.32 -4.59
C LYS A 142 -2.01 3.47 -3.65
N SER A 143 -1.35 3.16 -2.54
CA SER A 143 -1.00 4.18 -1.53
C SER A 143 -0.07 5.25 -2.09
N THR A 144 0.85 4.88 -2.98
CA THR A 144 1.77 5.83 -3.61
C THR A 144 1.01 6.86 -4.45
N LEU A 145 0.10 6.40 -5.32
CA LEU A 145 -0.70 7.30 -6.16
C LEU A 145 -1.63 8.16 -5.29
N MET A 146 -2.28 7.56 -4.31
CA MET A 146 -3.17 8.26 -3.38
C MET A 146 -2.42 9.35 -2.58
N TYR A 147 -1.21 9.06 -2.11
CA TYR A 147 -0.36 10.04 -1.41
C TYR A 147 0.11 11.16 -2.33
N GLN A 148 0.43 10.88 -3.59
CA GLN A 148 0.75 11.92 -4.58
C GLN A 148 -0.44 12.86 -4.79
N MET A 149 -1.65 12.31 -4.91
CA MET A 149 -2.87 13.11 -5.10
C MET A 149 -3.18 14.00 -3.89
N VAL A 150 -3.13 13.48 -2.68
CA VAL A 150 -3.42 14.27 -1.47
C VAL A 150 -2.32 15.31 -1.18
N LEU A 151 -1.05 15.01 -1.50
CA LEU A 151 0.01 16.01 -1.40
C LEU A 151 -0.13 17.12 -2.44
N HIS A 152 -0.59 16.81 -3.66
CA HIS A 152 -0.93 17.78 -4.67
C HIS A 152 -2.09 18.68 -4.21
N ALA A 153 -3.16 18.08 -3.70
CA ALA A 153 -4.29 18.81 -3.15
C ALA A 153 -3.88 19.78 -2.01
N TYR A 154 -3.04 19.32 -1.10
CA TYR A 154 -2.53 20.14 -0.01
C TYR A 154 -1.63 21.28 -0.50
N LYS A 155 -0.66 20.98 -1.40
CA LYS A 155 0.39 21.96 -1.78
C LYS A 155 -0.06 22.94 -2.84
N GLU A 156 -0.77 22.47 -3.86
CA GLU A 156 -1.11 23.25 -5.05
C GLU A 156 -2.51 23.86 -4.96
N LEU A 157 -3.43 23.20 -4.23
CA LEU A 157 -4.82 23.66 -4.11
C LEU A 157 -5.13 24.23 -2.71
N ASN A 158 -4.21 24.17 -1.75
CA ASN A 158 -4.37 24.59 -0.36
C ASN A 158 -5.59 23.97 0.34
N LEU A 159 -5.90 22.70 0.03
CA LEU A 159 -7.01 21.99 0.61
C LEU A 159 -6.64 21.36 1.96
N ASN A 160 -7.59 21.33 2.89
CA ASN A 160 -7.45 20.65 4.18
C ASN A 160 -7.63 19.15 3.99
N VAL A 161 -6.53 18.39 4.13
CA VAL A 161 -6.51 16.94 3.96
C VAL A 161 -6.30 16.26 5.31
N ILE A 162 -7.19 15.32 5.66
CA ILE A 162 -7.04 14.50 6.86
C ILE A 162 -7.06 13.01 6.47
N THR A 163 -6.16 12.21 7.05
CA THR A 163 -6.10 10.77 6.78
C THR A 163 -6.42 9.92 8.01
N ILE A 164 -7.01 8.75 7.79
CA ILE A 164 -7.20 7.68 8.79
C ILE A 164 -6.59 6.40 8.23
N GLU A 165 -5.57 5.87 8.90
CA GLU A 165 -4.78 4.75 8.40
C GLU A 165 -4.51 3.71 9.51
N ASN A 166 -4.28 2.45 9.16
CA ASN A 166 -4.06 1.38 10.14
C ASN A 166 -2.81 0.50 9.84
N PRO A 167 -1.66 0.91 10.36
CA PRO A 167 -1.30 2.24 10.87
C PRO A 167 -0.84 3.20 9.76
N VAL A 168 -0.54 4.44 10.12
CA VAL A 168 0.21 5.37 9.24
C VAL A 168 1.60 4.78 8.98
N GLU A 169 1.90 4.45 7.72
CA GLU A 169 3.19 3.87 7.35
C GLU A 169 4.24 4.94 7.07
N GLN A 170 3.86 6.01 6.37
CA GLN A 170 4.73 7.12 6.02
C GLN A 170 4.08 8.45 6.33
N LEU A 171 4.85 9.40 6.83
CA LEU A 171 4.35 10.74 7.12
C LEU A 171 4.25 11.59 5.84
N LEU A 172 3.15 12.29 5.72
CA LEU A 172 2.91 13.30 4.69
C LEU A 172 3.10 14.68 5.31
N LYS A 173 4.11 15.41 4.87
CA LYS A 173 4.44 16.71 5.47
C LYS A 173 3.31 17.70 5.28
N GLY A 174 2.78 18.24 6.38
CA GLY A 174 1.70 19.24 6.40
C GLY A 174 0.29 18.64 6.39
N ILE A 175 0.13 17.33 6.36
CA ILE A 175 -1.16 16.65 6.38
C ILE A 175 -1.42 16.05 7.76
N THR A 176 -2.64 16.19 8.27
CA THR A 176 -3.07 15.56 9.53
C THR A 176 -3.34 14.09 9.30
N GLN A 177 -2.59 13.21 9.97
CA GLN A 177 -2.70 11.76 9.81
C GLN A 177 -3.06 11.10 11.13
N VAL A 178 -4.19 10.40 11.17
CA VAL A 178 -4.68 9.65 12.32
C VAL A 178 -4.33 8.18 12.14
N SER A 179 -3.60 7.61 13.09
CA SER A 179 -3.29 6.18 13.11
C SER A 179 -4.27 5.44 14.02
N ILE A 180 -4.92 4.40 13.47
CA ILE A 180 -5.80 3.54 14.27
C ILE A 180 -5.02 2.86 15.40
N ASN A 181 -5.57 2.92 16.60
CA ASN A 181 -5.06 2.25 17.79
C ASN A 181 -6.22 1.74 18.66
N LYS A 182 -6.68 0.53 18.37
CA LYS A 182 -7.82 -0.08 19.09
C LYS A 182 -7.60 -0.17 20.61
N LYS A 183 -6.35 -0.33 21.07
CA LYS A 183 -6.03 -0.36 22.49
C LYS A 183 -6.27 0.99 23.19
N ALA A 184 -6.16 2.09 22.45
CA ALA A 184 -6.45 3.45 22.91
C ALA A 184 -7.88 3.91 22.58
N GLY A 185 -8.75 3.02 22.09
CA GLY A 185 -10.12 3.36 21.69
C GLY A 185 -10.22 4.15 20.37
N ILE A 186 -9.13 4.22 19.58
CA ILE A 186 -9.09 4.91 18.29
C ILE A 186 -9.36 3.89 17.20
N ASP A 187 -10.60 3.80 16.73
CA ASP A 187 -11.04 3.00 15.60
C ASP A 187 -11.43 3.87 14.39
N TYR A 188 -11.84 3.24 13.29
CA TYR A 188 -12.22 3.98 12.08
C TYR A 188 -13.46 4.84 12.28
N VAL A 189 -14.48 4.35 12.96
CA VAL A 189 -15.77 5.06 13.13
C VAL A 189 -15.64 6.25 14.07
N SER A 190 -14.99 6.06 15.21
CA SER A 190 -14.73 7.15 16.16
C SER A 190 -13.84 8.22 15.55
N SER A 191 -12.77 7.81 14.86
CA SER A 191 -11.89 8.74 14.13
C SER A 191 -12.62 9.48 13.04
N PHE A 192 -13.45 8.80 12.24
CA PHE A 192 -14.26 9.40 11.18
C PHE A 192 -15.20 10.49 11.73
N LYS A 193 -15.95 10.18 12.80
CA LYS A 193 -16.82 11.16 13.47
C LYS A 193 -16.05 12.36 14.02
N ALA A 194 -14.81 12.18 14.46
CA ALA A 194 -13.98 13.26 14.96
C ALA A 194 -13.48 14.17 13.84
N ILE A 195 -13.00 13.61 12.74
CA ILE A 195 -12.43 14.39 11.63
C ILE A 195 -13.47 15.23 10.88
N LEU A 196 -14.74 14.78 10.81
CA LEU A 196 -15.83 15.58 10.23
C LEU A 196 -16.05 16.94 10.93
N ARG A 197 -15.54 17.09 12.17
CA ARG A 197 -15.58 18.36 12.93
C ARG A 197 -14.34 19.25 12.68
N CYS A 198 -13.40 18.75 11.87
CA CYS A 198 -12.14 19.44 11.58
C CYS A 198 -12.16 20.12 10.20
N ASP A 199 -13.35 20.27 9.60
CA ASP A 199 -13.57 20.90 8.29
C ASP A 199 -12.62 20.35 7.19
N PRO A 200 -12.62 19.06 6.89
CA PRO A 200 -11.76 18.49 5.87
C PRO A 200 -12.36 18.70 4.47
N ASP A 201 -11.57 19.17 3.53
CA ASP A 201 -11.94 19.14 2.09
C ASP A 201 -11.79 17.73 1.52
N ILE A 202 -10.72 17.03 1.95
CA ILE A 202 -10.41 15.66 1.49
C ILE A 202 -10.16 14.76 2.69
N ILE A 203 -10.85 13.62 2.68
CA ILE A 203 -10.67 12.55 3.66
C ILE A 203 -10.01 11.35 2.98
N LEU A 204 -8.83 10.92 3.46
CA LEU A 204 -8.20 9.70 3.03
C LEU A 204 -8.46 8.61 4.07
N ILE A 205 -9.12 7.52 3.66
CA ILE A 205 -9.30 6.31 4.48
C ILE A 205 -8.43 5.20 3.90
N GLY A 206 -7.44 4.75 4.67
CA GLY A 206 -6.38 3.86 4.23
C GLY A 206 -6.88 2.66 3.42
N GLU A 207 -7.85 1.92 3.94
CA GLU A 207 -8.49 0.84 3.18
C GLU A 207 -9.89 0.49 3.72
N ILE A 208 -10.76 0.02 2.82
CA ILE A 208 -12.06 -0.55 3.13
C ILE A 208 -11.89 -2.06 3.33
N ARG A 209 -11.99 -2.52 4.58
CA ARG A 209 -11.83 -3.94 4.95
C ARG A 209 -13.15 -4.62 5.25
N ASP A 210 -14.13 -3.88 5.76
CA ASP A 210 -15.40 -4.38 6.27
C ASP A 210 -16.55 -3.43 5.97
N ALA A 211 -17.77 -3.88 6.27
CA ALA A 211 -19.01 -3.15 6.01
C ALA A 211 -19.10 -1.84 6.81
N GLU A 212 -18.51 -1.77 8.01
CA GLU A 212 -18.57 -0.57 8.85
C GLU A 212 -17.76 0.57 8.24
N VAL A 213 -16.51 0.27 7.81
CA VAL A 213 -15.67 1.23 7.09
C VAL A 213 -16.28 1.62 5.75
N ALA A 214 -16.85 0.65 5.00
CA ALA A 214 -17.52 0.92 3.73
C ALA A 214 -18.65 1.95 3.90
N LYS A 215 -19.50 1.77 4.90
CA LYS A 215 -20.60 2.73 5.22
C LYS A 215 -20.07 4.12 5.55
N CYS A 216 -19.01 4.22 6.36
CA CYS A 216 -18.37 5.51 6.68
C CYS A 216 -17.86 6.22 5.42
N VAL A 217 -17.17 5.49 4.53
CA VAL A 217 -16.64 6.02 3.26
C VAL A 217 -17.76 6.54 2.37
N ILE A 218 -18.83 5.75 2.18
CA ILE A 218 -19.98 6.13 1.34
C ILE A 218 -20.72 7.33 1.93
N GLN A 219 -21.00 7.33 3.24
CA GLN A 219 -21.65 8.46 3.92
C GLN A 219 -20.85 9.75 3.77
N ALA A 220 -19.51 9.72 3.97
CA ALA A 220 -18.66 10.89 3.74
C ALA A 220 -18.75 11.40 2.31
N SER A 221 -18.69 10.48 1.35
CA SER A 221 -18.74 10.80 -0.09
C SER A 221 -20.08 11.43 -0.52
N LEU A 222 -21.18 11.08 0.16
CA LEU A 222 -22.50 11.63 -0.10
C LEU A 222 -22.78 12.91 0.67
N SER A 223 -22.04 13.19 1.75
CA SER A 223 -22.25 14.35 2.63
C SER A 223 -21.36 15.55 2.31
N GLY A 224 -20.82 15.64 1.09
CA GLY A 224 -20.11 16.82 0.61
C GLY A 224 -18.58 16.74 0.72
N HIS A 225 -18.01 15.58 1.05
CA HIS A 225 -16.56 15.40 1.15
C HIS A 225 -16.00 14.60 -0.02
N LEU A 226 -14.83 14.97 -0.48
CA LEU A 226 -14.07 14.11 -1.40
C LEU A 226 -13.32 13.05 -0.58
N VAL A 227 -13.59 11.78 -0.85
CA VAL A 227 -12.98 10.66 -0.15
C VAL A 227 -12.06 9.88 -1.09
N LEU A 228 -10.84 9.63 -0.64
CA LEU A 228 -9.91 8.70 -1.29
C LEU A 228 -9.78 7.45 -0.41
N SER A 229 -9.90 6.28 -1.01
CA SER A 229 -9.72 5.03 -0.25
C SER A 229 -9.13 3.91 -1.11
N THR A 230 -8.71 2.82 -0.45
CA THR A 230 -8.27 1.62 -1.14
C THR A 230 -9.12 0.42 -0.79
N MET A 231 -9.09 -0.60 -1.64
CA MET A 231 -9.68 -1.91 -1.41
C MET A 231 -8.87 -2.99 -2.12
N HIS A 232 -8.81 -4.18 -1.58
CA HIS A 232 -8.29 -5.34 -2.30
C HIS A 232 -9.37 -5.93 -3.20
N SER A 233 -9.17 -5.87 -4.51
CA SER A 233 -10.03 -6.50 -5.52
C SER A 233 -9.21 -6.91 -6.73
N ALA A 234 -9.63 -7.94 -7.43
CA ALA A 234 -8.98 -8.43 -8.65
C ALA A 234 -9.15 -7.46 -9.83
N ASN A 235 -10.32 -6.81 -9.93
CA ASN A 235 -10.70 -5.87 -10.99
C ASN A 235 -11.75 -4.87 -10.48
N CYS A 236 -12.11 -3.89 -11.31
CA CYS A 236 -13.11 -2.87 -10.97
C CYS A 236 -14.51 -3.47 -10.73
N LYS A 237 -14.92 -4.46 -11.53
CA LYS A 237 -16.19 -5.18 -11.34
C LYS A 237 -16.25 -5.86 -9.97
N GLY A 238 -15.19 -6.57 -9.59
CA GLY A 238 -15.09 -7.22 -8.28
C GLY A 238 -15.15 -6.24 -7.11
N ALA A 239 -14.63 -5.01 -7.28
CA ALA A 239 -14.74 -3.98 -6.26
C ALA A 239 -16.19 -3.55 -6.03
N LEU A 240 -16.98 -3.34 -7.10
CA LEU A 240 -18.40 -3.01 -7.00
C LEU A 240 -19.20 -4.13 -6.32
N LEU A 241 -18.98 -5.40 -6.74
CA LEU A 241 -19.67 -6.55 -6.14
C LEU A 241 -19.36 -6.67 -4.65
N ARG A 242 -18.08 -6.49 -4.27
CA ARG A 242 -17.66 -6.55 -2.88
C ARG A 242 -18.28 -5.45 -2.02
N LEU A 243 -18.47 -4.24 -2.54
CA LEU A 243 -19.17 -3.17 -1.84
C LEU A 243 -20.67 -3.51 -1.66
N ILE A 244 -21.30 -4.17 -2.65
CA ILE A 244 -22.66 -4.68 -2.52
C ILE A 244 -22.75 -5.74 -1.42
N GLU A 245 -21.83 -6.70 -1.39
CA GLU A 245 -21.73 -7.73 -0.34
C GLU A 245 -21.53 -7.12 1.05
N MET A 246 -20.86 -5.98 1.16
CA MET A 246 -20.74 -5.19 2.38
C MET A 246 -22.01 -4.41 2.74
N GLY A 247 -23.10 -4.55 1.96
CA GLY A 247 -24.40 -3.96 2.26
C GLY A 247 -24.59 -2.54 1.73
N ILE A 248 -23.74 -2.08 0.80
CA ILE A 248 -23.94 -0.79 0.11
C ILE A 248 -24.90 -0.98 -1.06
N SER A 249 -25.92 -0.17 -1.14
CA SER A 249 -26.90 -0.25 -2.22
C SER A 249 -26.34 0.22 -3.56
N LYS A 250 -26.93 -0.28 -4.66
CA LYS A 250 -26.56 0.16 -6.02
C LYS A 250 -26.72 1.67 -6.19
N GLN A 251 -27.76 2.24 -5.59
CA GLN A 251 -28.02 3.68 -5.65
C GLN A 251 -26.94 4.48 -4.96
N GLU A 252 -26.53 4.08 -3.74
CA GLU A 252 -25.42 4.73 -3.02
C GLU A 252 -24.12 4.66 -3.81
N LEU A 253 -23.81 3.49 -4.40
CA LEU A 253 -22.60 3.33 -5.23
C LEU A 253 -22.58 4.25 -6.44
N THR A 254 -23.70 4.33 -7.16
CA THR A 254 -23.84 5.19 -8.34
C THR A 254 -23.73 6.68 -7.97
N GLN A 255 -24.27 7.09 -6.84
CA GLN A 255 -24.24 8.48 -6.40
C GLN A 255 -22.92 8.90 -5.80
N SER A 256 -22.24 8.00 -5.08
CA SER A 256 -21.02 8.33 -4.33
C SER A 256 -19.74 8.19 -5.14
N ILE A 257 -19.64 7.19 -6.03
CA ILE A 257 -18.36 6.87 -6.69
C ILE A 257 -18.12 7.78 -7.89
N ASN A 258 -16.99 8.47 -7.86
CA ASN A 258 -16.48 9.24 -8.98
C ASN A 258 -15.71 8.36 -9.99
N ILE A 259 -14.87 7.47 -9.45
CA ILE A 259 -14.06 6.53 -10.22
C ILE A 259 -13.58 5.37 -9.34
N ILE A 260 -13.50 4.19 -9.92
CA ILE A 260 -12.73 3.06 -9.38
C ILE A 260 -11.55 2.82 -10.32
N SER A 261 -10.35 2.69 -9.77
CA SER A 261 -9.14 2.35 -10.51
C SER A 261 -8.56 1.05 -9.96
N ASN A 262 -8.46 0.01 -10.78
CA ASN A 262 -7.76 -1.22 -10.42
C ASN A 262 -6.35 -1.22 -11.03
N GLN A 263 -5.35 -1.42 -10.18
CA GLN A 263 -3.96 -1.11 -10.49
C GLN A 263 -3.05 -2.33 -10.49
N ARG A 264 -2.07 -2.32 -11.40
CA ARG A 264 -0.89 -3.19 -11.38
C ARG A 264 0.36 -2.37 -11.58
N LEU A 265 1.40 -2.70 -10.84
CA LEU A 265 2.74 -2.13 -11.01
C LEU A 265 3.61 -3.19 -11.66
N ILE A 266 3.86 -3.02 -12.96
CA ILE A 266 4.60 -3.97 -13.80
C ILE A 266 6.05 -3.53 -13.99
N THR A 267 6.94 -4.49 -14.24
CA THR A 267 8.34 -4.23 -14.62
C THR A 267 8.46 -4.31 -16.14
N THR A 268 8.99 -3.25 -16.75
CA THR A 268 9.25 -3.20 -18.19
C THR A 268 10.53 -3.95 -18.57
N THR A 269 10.73 -4.19 -19.88
CA THR A 269 11.97 -4.79 -20.42
C THR A 269 13.21 -3.94 -20.13
N GLN A 270 13.03 -2.64 -19.85
CA GLN A 270 14.10 -1.72 -19.43
C GLN A 270 14.31 -1.72 -17.89
N ASN A 271 13.72 -2.68 -17.17
CA ASN A 271 13.76 -2.77 -15.71
C ASN A 271 13.17 -1.54 -14.98
N GLU A 272 12.27 -0.82 -15.62
CA GLU A 272 11.53 0.29 -15.01
C GLU A 272 10.18 -0.20 -14.47
N ARG A 273 9.70 0.44 -13.40
CA ARG A 273 8.35 0.22 -12.86
C ARG A 273 7.35 1.12 -13.59
N ARG A 274 6.34 0.51 -14.20
CA ARG A 274 5.22 1.19 -14.85
C ARG A 274 3.91 0.84 -14.18
N LEU A 275 3.13 1.87 -13.82
CA LEU A 275 1.78 1.69 -13.31
C LEU A 275 0.82 1.59 -14.50
N ILE A 276 0.00 0.55 -14.51
CA ILE A 276 -1.14 0.39 -15.41
C ILE A 276 -2.42 0.24 -14.58
N CYS A 277 -3.53 0.68 -15.14
CA CYS A 277 -4.82 0.61 -14.44
C CYS A 277 -5.98 0.47 -15.42
N GLU A 278 -6.97 -0.34 -15.04
CA GLU A 278 -8.30 -0.23 -15.60
C GLU A 278 -9.13 0.70 -14.73
N THR A 279 -10.03 1.46 -15.34
CA THR A 279 -10.85 2.44 -14.61
C THR A 279 -12.31 2.35 -15.05
N ILE A 280 -13.21 2.51 -14.09
CA ILE A 280 -14.64 2.72 -14.34
C ILE A 280 -15.07 4.01 -13.67
N ASP A 281 -15.72 4.87 -14.44
CA ASP A 281 -16.33 6.11 -14.00
C ASP A 281 -17.80 5.92 -13.60
N ARG A 282 -18.46 7.01 -13.20
CA ARG A 282 -19.87 6.99 -12.81
C ARG A 282 -20.79 6.47 -13.92
N HIS A 283 -20.58 6.87 -15.18
CA HIS A 283 -21.44 6.45 -16.30
C HIS A 283 -21.30 4.94 -16.56
N GLN A 284 -20.08 4.42 -16.45
CA GLN A 284 -19.82 2.98 -16.60
C GLN A 284 -20.36 2.18 -15.42
N ILE A 285 -20.43 2.76 -14.21
CA ILE A 285 -21.08 2.15 -13.04
C ILE A 285 -22.60 2.10 -13.23
N GLU A 286 -23.21 3.17 -13.72
CA GLU A 286 -24.63 3.20 -14.08
C GLU A 286 -24.93 2.15 -15.15
N TYR A 287 -24.14 2.11 -16.22
CA TYR A 287 -24.25 1.09 -17.27
C TYR A 287 -24.19 -0.32 -16.70
N PHE A 288 -23.20 -0.59 -15.84
CA PHE A 288 -23.00 -1.89 -15.19
C PHE A 288 -24.26 -2.36 -14.43
N PHE A 289 -24.87 -1.50 -13.65
CA PHE A 289 -26.08 -1.86 -12.90
C PHE A 289 -27.33 -1.99 -13.77
N TYR A 290 -27.42 -1.23 -14.84
CA TYR A 290 -28.52 -1.32 -15.79
C TYR A 290 -28.43 -2.58 -16.68
N HIS A 291 -27.22 -3.01 -17.08
CA HIS A 291 -26.99 -4.12 -17.99
C HIS A 291 -26.58 -5.42 -17.26
N LYS A 292 -27.33 -5.82 -16.26
CA LYS A 292 -27.14 -7.10 -15.53
C LYS A 292 -25.72 -7.34 -15.05
N GLN A 293 -25.06 -6.29 -14.58
CA GLN A 293 -23.68 -6.33 -14.05
C GLN A 293 -22.60 -6.73 -15.09
N THR A 294 -22.79 -6.26 -16.32
CA THR A 294 -21.79 -6.36 -17.40
C THR A 294 -21.17 -4.99 -17.68
N LEU A 295 -19.88 -4.98 -18.01
CA LEU A 295 -19.19 -3.77 -18.46
C LEU A 295 -19.37 -3.58 -19.97
N PRO A 296 -19.24 -2.34 -20.50
CA PRO A 296 -19.29 -2.07 -21.94
C PRO A 296 -18.30 -2.92 -22.74
N HIS A 297 -18.65 -3.32 -23.97
CA HIS A 297 -17.77 -4.12 -24.84
C HIS A 297 -16.43 -3.48 -25.15
N ASN A 298 -16.35 -2.15 -25.15
CA ASN A 298 -15.13 -1.39 -25.38
C ASN A 298 -14.37 -1.06 -24.08
N PHE A 299 -14.70 -1.73 -22.98
CA PHE A 299 -14.02 -1.51 -21.69
C PHE A 299 -12.55 -1.95 -21.79
N ASN A 300 -11.64 -1.00 -21.52
CA ASN A 300 -10.20 -1.24 -21.55
C ASN A 300 -9.74 -1.87 -20.23
N ASN A 301 -9.87 -3.20 -20.14
CA ASN A 301 -9.43 -3.93 -18.95
C ASN A 301 -7.90 -4.09 -18.89
N LEU A 302 -7.40 -4.55 -17.74
CA LEU A 302 -5.96 -4.78 -17.54
C LEU A 302 -5.39 -5.83 -18.49
N GLU A 303 -6.16 -6.87 -18.79
CA GLU A 303 -5.75 -7.94 -19.71
C GLU A 303 -5.45 -7.38 -21.11
N HIS A 304 -6.35 -6.57 -21.65
CA HIS A 304 -6.17 -5.92 -22.93
C HIS A 304 -4.92 -5.03 -22.95
N GLN A 305 -4.71 -4.24 -21.87
CA GLN A 305 -3.53 -3.37 -21.75
C GLN A 305 -2.22 -4.17 -21.67
N LEU A 306 -2.18 -5.27 -20.91
CA LEU A 306 -1.01 -6.12 -20.81
C LEU A 306 -0.68 -6.78 -22.16
N ASN A 307 -1.70 -7.26 -22.88
CA ASN A 307 -1.53 -7.81 -24.23
C ASN A 307 -0.97 -6.78 -25.24
N LEU A 308 -1.43 -5.54 -25.17
CA LEU A 308 -0.88 -4.47 -26.01
C LEU A 308 0.59 -4.19 -25.68
N LEU A 309 0.92 -4.03 -24.38
CA LEU A 309 2.29 -3.77 -23.95
C LEU A 309 3.26 -4.92 -24.27
N SER A 310 2.78 -6.16 -24.26
CA SER A 310 3.55 -7.33 -24.68
C SER A 310 3.81 -7.30 -26.19
N LYS A 311 2.78 -7.01 -27.00
CA LYS A 311 2.93 -6.87 -28.47
C LYS A 311 3.85 -5.72 -28.87
N GLU A 312 3.86 -4.63 -28.12
CA GLU A 312 4.76 -3.50 -28.30
C GLU A 312 6.21 -3.77 -27.81
N GLY A 313 6.48 -4.94 -27.20
CA GLY A 313 7.79 -5.25 -26.62
C GLY A 313 8.15 -4.47 -25.36
N THR A 314 7.20 -3.73 -24.78
CA THR A 314 7.41 -2.96 -23.55
C THR A 314 7.58 -3.88 -22.35
N ILE A 315 6.89 -5.03 -22.33
CA ILE A 315 7.02 -6.07 -21.34
C ILE A 315 7.27 -7.42 -22.02
N CYS A 316 7.91 -8.36 -21.33
CA CYS A 316 8.02 -9.73 -21.85
C CYS A 316 6.72 -10.51 -21.61
N GLU A 317 6.50 -11.53 -22.41
CA GLU A 317 5.33 -12.39 -22.37
C GLU A 317 5.16 -13.06 -20.99
N ASP A 318 6.25 -13.50 -20.37
CA ASP A 318 6.24 -14.04 -19.00
C ASP A 318 5.74 -13.01 -17.97
N THR A 319 6.03 -11.73 -18.17
CA THR A 319 5.51 -10.65 -17.29
C THR A 319 4.02 -10.49 -17.47
N ALA A 320 3.50 -10.54 -18.70
CA ALA A 320 2.07 -10.49 -18.94
C ALA A 320 1.36 -11.68 -18.28
N ASN A 321 1.86 -12.89 -18.48
CA ASN A 321 1.27 -14.13 -17.93
C ASN A 321 1.24 -14.22 -16.41
N LYS A 322 2.09 -13.46 -15.68
CA LYS A 322 2.06 -13.41 -14.22
C LYS A 322 0.80 -12.73 -13.65
N TYR A 323 0.05 -12.02 -14.47
CA TYR A 323 -1.10 -11.22 -14.02
C TYR A 323 -2.45 -11.74 -14.54
N PHE A 324 -2.43 -12.87 -15.25
CA PHE A 324 -3.62 -13.61 -15.72
C PHE A 324 -3.95 -14.80 -14.83
#